data_75ab2dcb419a81242d38d8f67052bd08
#
_entry.id   75ab2dcb419a81242d38d8f67052bd08
#
_cell.length_a   1.000
_cell.length_b   1.000
_cell.length_c   1.000
_cell.angle_alpha   90.00
_cell.angle_beta   90.00
_cell.angle_gamma   90.00
#
_symmetry.space_group_name_H-M   'P 1'
#
loop_
_entity.id
_entity.type
_entity.pdbx_description
1 polymer ?
#
loop_
_entity_poly.entity_id
_entity_poly.type
_entity_poly.pdbx_seq_one_letter_code
_entity_poly.pdbx_strand_id
1 'polypeptide(L)'
;MTEPDAIHVLAGDCHVRADEVSHRGEVVVLIKPDNTVLVHDVDGYQPVAWLTRAESVARTTDGGFSVTAIAGDRTLRIESRSAYGFGRYPGSPAGIPVGDCPDCSRVLVRAGGRVSCPGCAAEYGLPDGASVLEERCECGLPRMCVSRGETFELCLDRACESLDDAVRDRFDGEWSCPDCDGDLRIIRRGGLLAGCERYPDCEVGYVIPGGVVDGACGCGLPIFETPRGRRCLDSTCEADDR
;
A
#
# COMPACT_ATOMS: atom_id res chain seq x y z
N MET A 1 3.99 23.54 -3.64
CA MET A 1 4.36 22.47 -4.61
C MET A 1 5.44 21.64 -3.93
N THR A 2 5.13 20.45 -3.45
CA THR A 2 6.13 19.50 -2.97
C THR A 2 7.04 19.13 -4.14
N GLU A 3 8.36 19.21 -3.94
CA GLU A 3 9.30 18.72 -4.95
C GLU A 3 8.98 17.27 -5.28
N PRO A 4 8.94 16.87 -6.56
CA PRO A 4 8.68 15.48 -6.92
C PRO A 4 9.78 14.59 -6.34
N ASP A 5 9.40 13.43 -5.86
CA ASP A 5 10.32 12.39 -5.43
C ASP A 5 11.39 12.16 -6.49
N ALA A 6 12.64 12.18 -6.10
CA ALA A 6 13.75 12.05 -7.03
C ALA A 6 14.72 10.95 -6.62
N ILE A 7 15.17 10.21 -7.63
CA ILE A 7 16.27 9.26 -7.51
C ILE A 7 17.55 9.99 -7.86
N HIS A 8 18.55 9.95 -6.97
CA HIS A 8 19.89 10.44 -7.25
C HIS A 8 20.76 9.29 -7.72
N VAL A 9 21.49 9.52 -8.79
CA VAL A 9 22.43 8.58 -9.39
C VAL A 9 23.81 9.22 -9.37
N LEU A 10 24.80 8.52 -8.80
CA LEU A 10 26.19 8.94 -8.77
C LEU A 10 27.05 7.80 -9.32
N ALA A 11 28.05 8.12 -10.13
CA ALA A 11 28.95 7.13 -10.71
C ALA A 11 30.41 7.56 -10.54
N GLY A 12 31.28 6.59 -10.25
CA GLY A 12 32.70 6.86 -10.06
C GLY A 12 33.51 5.66 -9.62
N ASP A 13 34.85 5.83 -9.60
CA ASP A 13 35.77 4.94 -8.88
C ASP A 13 35.67 5.26 -7.39
N CYS A 14 35.16 4.33 -6.61
CA CYS A 14 34.79 4.53 -5.22
C CYS A 14 35.43 3.52 -4.26
N HIS A 15 35.57 3.98 -3.02
CA HIS A 15 35.76 3.12 -1.86
C HIS A 15 34.42 3.04 -1.11
N VAL A 16 33.88 1.83 -0.99
CA VAL A 16 32.59 1.54 -0.35
C VAL A 16 32.85 0.74 0.92
N ARG A 17 32.34 1.20 2.04
CA ARG A 17 32.39 0.49 3.34
C ARG A 17 30.98 0.29 3.84
N ALA A 18 30.62 -0.97 4.07
CA ALA A 18 29.35 -1.38 4.65
C ALA A 18 29.66 -2.22 5.89
N ASP A 19 29.46 -1.66 7.06
CA ASP A 19 29.82 -2.26 8.33
C ASP A 19 31.29 -2.75 8.33
N GLU A 20 31.54 -4.05 8.39
CA GLU A 20 32.90 -4.65 8.37
C GLU A 20 33.41 -4.99 6.95
N VAL A 21 32.55 -4.83 5.93
CA VAL A 21 32.89 -5.18 4.54
C VAL A 21 33.32 -3.94 3.77
N SER A 22 34.36 -4.09 2.96
CA SER A 22 34.91 -3.01 2.12
C SER A 22 35.04 -3.47 0.67
N HIS A 23 34.52 -2.64 -0.25
CA HIS A 23 34.64 -2.82 -1.69
C HIS A 23 35.36 -1.65 -2.33
N ARG A 24 35.93 -1.86 -3.50
CA ARG A 24 36.65 -0.84 -4.25
C ARG A 24 36.54 -1.08 -5.75
N GLY A 25 36.14 -0.05 -6.51
CA GLY A 25 36.00 -0.15 -7.97
C GLY A 25 35.10 0.93 -8.54
N GLU A 26 34.82 0.79 -9.81
CA GLU A 26 33.90 1.63 -10.56
C GLU A 26 32.48 1.18 -10.25
N VAL A 27 31.68 2.05 -9.64
CA VAL A 27 30.32 1.73 -9.17
C VAL A 27 29.33 2.80 -9.56
N VAL A 28 28.06 2.39 -9.59
CA VAL A 28 26.88 3.27 -9.65
C VAL A 28 26.17 3.23 -8.30
N VAL A 29 25.95 4.40 -7.75
CA VAL A 29 25.22 4.57 -6.48
C VAL A 29 23.86 5.16 -6.79
N LEU A 30 22.82 4.50 -6.29
CA LEU A 30 21.41 4.96 -6.35
C LEU A 30 20.95 5.36 -4.95
N ILE A 31 20.42 6.59 -4.82
CA ILE A 31 19.79 7.05 -3.60
C ILE A 31 18.32 7.34 -3.90
N LYS A 32 17.42 6.58 -3.27
CA LYS A 32 15.97 6.68 -3.47
C LYS A 32 15.33 7.68 -2.49
N PRO A 33 14.11 8.16 -2.78
CA PRO A 33 13.38 9.09 -1.90
C PRO A 33 13.15 8.57 -0.46
N ASP A 34 13.06 7.25 -0.29
CA ASP A 34 12.90 6.60 1.01
C ASP A 34 14.23 6.39 1.76
N ASN A 35 15.30 7.10 1.37
CA ASN A 35 16.65 6.96 1.89
C ASN A 35 17.29 5.56 1.67
N THR A 36 16.76 4.75 0.75
CA THR A 36 17.44 3.52 0.34
C THR A 36 18.65 3.88 -0.52
N VAL A 37 19.82 3.38 -0.13
CA VAL A 37 21.08 3.53 -0.88
C VAL A 37 21.49 2.16 -1.41
N LEU A 38 21.74 2.08 -2.72
CA LEU A 38 22.19 0.87 -3.42
C LEU A 38 23.50 1.18 -4.13
N VAL A 39 24.45 0.25 -4.11
CA VAL A 39 25.73 0.34 -4.82
C VAL A 39 25.85 -0.85 -5.77
N HIS A 40 25.94 -0.58 -7.05
CA HIS A 40 26.11 -1.60 -8.08
C HIS A 40 27.47 -1.48 -8.75
N ASP A 41 28.09 -2.61 -9.00
CA ASP A 41 29.26 -2.76 -9.87
C ASP A 41 28.85 -3.33 -11.24
N VAL A 42 29.79 -3.86 -11.99
CA VAL A 42 29.57 -4.44 -13.33
C VAL A 42 28.95 -5.84 -13.28
N ASP A 43 29.06 -6.53 -12.15
CA ASP A 43 28.70 -7.93 -12.02
C ASP A 43 27.35 -8.12 -11.32
N GLY A 44 26.54 -9.07 -11.86
CA GLY A 44 25.30 -9.53 -11.26
C GLY A 44 24.16 -8.52 -11.28
N TYR A 45 23.02 -8.95 -10.70
CA TYR A 45 21.79 -8.15 -10.61
C TYR A 45 21.58 -7.56 -9.19
N GLN A 46 22.31 -8.05 -8.19
CA GLN A 46 22.22 -7.56 -6.82
C GLN A 46 23.23 -6.44 -6.56
N PRO A 47 22.90 -5.45 -5.72
CA PRO A 47 23.89 -4.46 -5.28
C PRO A 47 25.00 -5.13 -4.46
N VAL A 48 26.23 -4.68 -4.63
CA VAL A 48 27.39 -5.14 -3.83
C VAL A 48 27.36 -4.61 -2.40
N ALA A 49 26.68 -3.49 -2.18
CA ALA A 49 26.40 -2.93 -0.86
C ALA A 49 25.07 -2.17 -0.88
N TRP A 50 24.32 -2.23 0.22
CA TRP A 50 23.08 -1.48 0.33
C TRP A 50 22.68 -1.20 1.78
N LEU A 51 21.90 -0.12 1.96
CA LEU A 51 21.20 0.19 3.18
C LEU A 51 19.80 0.68 2.84
N THR A 52 18.77 -0.04 3.29
CA THR A 52 17.38 0.28 2.98
C THR A 52 16.79 1.18 4.04
N ARG A 53 16.03 2.22 3.62
CA ARG A 53 15.29 3.14 4.49
C ARG A 53 16.16 3.69 5.63
N ALA A 54 17.33 4.19 5.28
CA ALA A 54 18.25 4.78 6.24
C ALA A 54 17.56 5.94 7.00
N GLU A 55 17.85 6.06 8.30
CA GLU A 55 17.38 7.16 9.15
C GLU A 55 17.94 8.50 8.67
N SER A 56 19.18 8.46 8.16
CA SER A 56 19.82 9.63 7.59
C SER A 56 20.72 9.27 6.40
N VAL A 57 20.74 10.17 5.39
CA VAL A 57 21.68 10.10 4.26
C VAL A 57 22.30 11.47 4.09
N ALA A 58 23.57 11.58 4.37
CA ALA A 58 24.37 12.76 4.08
C ALA A 58 25.17 12.56 2.79
N ARG A 59 25.22 13.59 1.94
CA ARG A 59 25.99 13.57 0.69
C ARG A 59 26.70 14.90 0.45
N THR A 60 27.88 14.81 -0.16
CA THR A 60 28.61 15.96 -0.70
C THR A 60 28.98 15.68 -2.15
N THR A 61 29.13 16.74 -2.96
CA THR A 61 29.48 16.64 -4.37
C THR A 61 30.63 17.60 -4.77
N ASP A 62 31.34 18.14 -3.77
CA ASP A 62 32.46 19.07 -4.02
C ASP A 62 33.75 18.29 -4.23
N GLY A 63 34.34 18.43 -5.43
CA GLY A 63 35.61 17.77 -5.80
C GLY A 63 35.52 16.25 -5.98
N GLY A 64 34.31 15.71 -6.10
CA GLY A 64 33.95 14.31 -6.15
C GLY A 64 32.62 14.08 -5.49
N PHE A 65 32.38 12.90 -4.92
CA PHE A 65 31.24 12.72 -4.04
C PHE A 65 31.54 11.84 -2.83
N SER A 66 30.83 12.09 -1.76
CA SER A 66 30.72 11.15 -0.64
C SER A 66 29.25 10.96 -0.27
N VAL A 67 28.93 9.74 0.17
CA VAL A 67 27.62 9.38 0.71
C VAL A 67 27.83 8.63 2.01
N THR A 68 27.12 9.05 3.06
CA THR A 68 27.07 8.32 4.33
C THR A 68 25.61 8.11 4.68
N ALA A 69 25.20 6.85 4.79
CA ALA A 69 23.87 6.44 5.20
C ALA A 69 23.94 5.68 6.53
N ILE A 70 23.00 5.92 7.44
CA ILE A 70 22.97 5.33 8.79
C ILE A 70 21.56 4.79 9.06
N ALA A 71 21.47 3.57 9.58
CA ALA A 71 20.25 2.93 10.06
C ALA A 71 20.57 2.05 11.28
N GLY A 72 20.20 2.52 12.47
CA GLY A 72 20.59 1.90 13.73
C GLY A 72 22.11 1.79 13.84
N ASP A 73 22.59 0.59 14.06
CA ASP A 73 24.04 0.28 14.19
C ASP A 73 24.74 0.13 12.84
N ARG A 74 24.00 0.13 11.73
CA ARG A 74 24.54 -0.08 10.39
C ARG A 74 24.93 1.24 9.73
N THR A 75 26.10 1.22 9.10
CA THR A 75 26.62 2.38 8.34
C THR A 75 27.09 1.95 6.95
N LEU A 76 26.64 2.68 5.94
CA LEU A 76 27.16 2.58 4.59
C LEU A 76 27.85 3.90 4.23
N ARG A 77 29.15 3.84 3.95
CA ARG A 77 29.98 4.98 3.56
C ARG A 77 30.59 4.74 2.19
N ILE A 78 30.43 5.72 1.30
CA ILE A 78 30.91 5.69 -0.08
C ILE A 78 31.72 6.96 -0.30
N GLU A 79 32.95 6.83 -0.76
CA GLU A 79 33.87 7.95 -1.05
C GLU A 79 34.40 7.78 -2.47
N SER A 80 34.11 8.72 -3.38
CA SER A 80 34.66 8.69 -4.72
C SER A 80 36.14 9.12 -4.73
N ARG A 81 36.96 8.40 -5.44
CA ARG A 81 38.32 8.79 -5.81
C ARG A 81 38.31 9.58 -7.11
N SER A 82 37.42 9.21 -8.00
CA SER A 82 37.16 9.89 -9.26
C SER A 82 35.64 9.82 -9.53
N ALA A 83 35.00 10.95 -9.70
CA ALA A 83 33.58 11.03 -10.03
C ALA A 83 33.41 11.09 -11.55
N TYR A 84 32.50 10.30 -12.10
CA TYR A 84 32.18 10.23 -13.52
C TYR A 84 30.91 10.98 -13.89
N GLY A 85 29.96 11.08 -12.96
CA GLY A 85 28.73 11.78 -13.22
C GLY A 85 27.77 11.81 -12.01
N PHE A 86 26.84 12.77 -12.10
CA PHE A 86 25.76 12.97 -11.17
C PHE A 86 24.46 13.17 -11.95
N GLY A 87 23.41 12.56 -11.49
CA GLY A 87 22.07 12.73 -12.04
C GLY A 87 21.01 12.80 -10.94
N ARG A 88 19.96 13.58 -11.19
CA ARG A 88 18.74 13.62 -10.40
C ARG A 88 17.57 13.39 -11.34
N TYR A 89 16.83 12.33 -11.13
CA TYR A 89 15.75 11.90 -11.99
C TYR A 89 14.45 11.84 -11.19
N PRO A 90 13.32 12.36 -11.71
CA PRO A 90 12.04 12.19 -11.07
C PRO A 90 11.71 10.69 -11.03
N GLY A 91 11.20 10.23 -9.90
CA GLY A 91 10.76 8.86 -9.68
C GLY A 91 9.29 8.82 -9.30
N SER A 92 8.59 7.78 -9.71
CA SER A 92 7.24 7.46 -9.25
C SER A 92 7.14 5.96 -8.97
N PRO A 93 6.14 5.49 -8.19
CA PRO A 93 5.86 4.08 -8.13
C PRO A 93 5.61 3.51 -9.53
N ALA A 94 6.24 2.41 -9.86
CA ALA A 94 5.92 1.64 -11.05
C ALA A 94 4.81 0.64 -10.70
N GLY A 95 3.84 0.48 -11.58
CA GLY A 95 2.73 -0.42 -11.36
C GLY A 95 1.96 -0.71 -12.64
N ILE A 96 0.78 -1.29 -12.49
CA ILE A 96 -0.08 -1.68 -13.62
C ILE A 96 -0.89 -0.46 -14.08
N PRO A 97 -0.86 -0.09 -15.37
CA PRO A 97 -1.74 0.94 -15.91
C PRO A 97 -3.20 0.49 -15.82
N VAL A 98 -4.07 1.38 -15.32
CA VAL A 98 -5.48 1.05 -15.05
C VAL A 98 -6.46 2.07 -15.66
N GLY A 99 -6.02 2.94 -16.53
CA GLY A 99 -6.85 3.91 -17.22
C GLY A 99 -6.21 5.29 -17.26
N ASP A 100 -6.98 6.30 -17.67
CA ASP A 100 -6.52 7.67 -17.78
C ASP A 100 -7.09 8.54 -16.65
N CYS A 101 -6.30 9.48 -16.18
CA CYS A 101 -6.71 10.46 -15.19
C CYS A 101 -7.68 11.48 -15.84
N PRO A 102 -8.87 11.73 -15.27
CA PRO A 102 -9.80 12.70 -15.84
C PRO A 102 -9.27 14.15 -15.76
N ASP A 103 -8.39 14.47 -14.80
CA ASP A 103 -7.89 15.82 -14.57
C ASP A 103 -6.77 16.22 -15.53
N CYS A 104 -5.89 15.29 -15.92
CA CYS A 104 -4.70 15.61 -16.69
C CYS A 104 -4.44 14.66 -17.88
N SER A 105 -5.32 13.71 -18.13
CA SER A 105 -5.25 12.72 -19.22
C SER A 105 -3.99 11.84 -19.22
N ARG A 106 -3.24 11.79 -18.10
CA ARG A 106 -2.12 10.86 -17.96
C ARG A 106 -2.60 9.54 -17.41
N VAL A 107 -1.80 8.50 -17.68
CA VAL A 107 -2.13 7.14 -17.25
C VAL A 107 -2.14 7.03 -15.73
N LEU A 108 -3.21 6.46 -15.20
CA LEU A 108 -3.33 6.03 -13.80
C LEU A 108 -2.58 4.72 -13.61
N VAL A 109 -1.84 4.62 -12.51
CA VAL A 109 -0.98 3.48 -12.19
C VAL A 109 -1.40 2.88 -10.86
N ARG A 110 -1.72 1.58 -10.86
CA ARG A 110 -1.96 0.80 -9.64
C ARG A 110 -0.65 0.22 -9.11
N ALA A 111 -0.27 0.60 -7.90
CA ALA A 111 0.88 0.06 -7.19
C ALA A 111 0.52 -0.18 -5.73
N GLY A 112 0.62 -1.42 -5.26
CA GLY A 112 0.18 -1.80 -3.92
C GLY A 112 -1.32 -1.57 -3.72
N GLY A 113 -1.72 -1.05 -2.56
CA GLY A 113 -3.11 -0.75 -2.19
C GLY A 113 -3.61 0.63 -2.66
N ARG A 114 -3.11 1.16 -3.78
CA ARG A 114 -3.50 2.48 -4.30
C ARG A 114 -3.40 2.59 -5.80
N VAL A 115 -4.13 3.54 -6.35
CA VAL A 115 -4.02 4.00 -7.73
C VAL A 115 -3.58 5.46 -7.69
N SER A 116 -2.56 5.82 -8.44
CA SER A 116 -2.02 7.19 -8.48
C SER A 116 -1.82 7.69 -9.90
N CYS A 117 -1.91 9.02 -10.06
CA CYS A 117 -1.56 9.69 -11.29
C CYS A 117 -0.15 10.32 -11.20
N PRO A 118 0.84 9.82 -11.95
CA PRO A 118 2.18 10.43 -11.95
C PRO A 118 2.21 11.86 -12.50
N GLY A 119 1.14 12.31 -13.15
CA GLY A 119 1.07 13.62 -13.80
C GLY A 119 0.60 14.75 -12.90
N CYS A 120 -0.47 14.54 -12.12
CA CYS A 120 -1.06 15.54 -11.24
C CYS A 120 -1.01 15.16 -9.76
N ALA A 121 -0.39 14.02 -9.43
CA ALA A 121 -0.28 13.48 -8.08
C ALA A 121 -1.64 13.14 -7.40
N ALA A 122 -2.73 13.00 -8.17
CA ALA A 122 -3.98 12.46 -7.65
C ALA A 122 -3.76 11.03 -7.16
N GLU A 123 -4.37 10.69 -6.01
CA GLU A 123 -4.18 9.39 -5.36
C GLU A 123 -5.50 8.86 -4.81
N TYR A 124 -5.79 7.59 -5.08
CA TYR A 124 -6.99 6.87 -4.69
C TYR A 124 -6.62 5.60 -3.95
N GLY A 125 -7.14 5.44 -2.73
CA GLY A 125 -6.92 4.22 -1.93
C GLY A 125 -7.74 3.05 -2.49
N LEU A 126 -7.11 1.91 -2.64
CA LEU A 126 -7.76 0.68 -3.08
C LEU A 126 -7.98 -0.23 -1.87
N PRO A 127 -9.22 -0.60 -1.54
CA PRO A 127 -9.49 -1.54 -0.44
C PRO A 127 -8.81 -2.89 -0.65
N ASP A 128 -8.46 -3.57 0.44
CA ASP A 128 -7.87 -4.90 0.36
C ASP A 128 -8.78 -5.87 -0.41
N GLY A 129 -8.20 -6.61 -1.34
CA GLY A 129 -8.89 -7.54 -2.21
C GLY A 129 -9.65 -6.90 -3.37
N ALA A 130 -9.62 -5.57 -3.50
CA ALA A 130 -10.26 -4.90 -4.64
C ALA A 130 -9.45 -5.04 -5.93
N SER A 131 -10.15 -5.16 -7.04
CA SER A 131 -9.61 -5.09 -8.40
C SER A 131 -10.12 -3.83 -9.11
N VAL A 132 -9.29 -3.26 -9.97
CA VAL A 132 -9.70 -2.14 -10.84
C VAL A 132 -10.26 -2.73 -12.11
N LEU A 133 -11.42 -2.22 -12.54
CA LEU A 133 -12.14 -2.65 -13.73
C LEU A 133 -11.78 -1.76 -14.93
N GLU A 134 -12.10 -2.24 -16.14
CA GLU A 134 -11.96 -1.44 -17.36
C GLU A 134 -13.10 -0.42 -17.52
N GLU A 135 -14.25 -0.70 -16.88
CA GLU A 135 -15.43 0.16 -16.86
C GLU A 135 -15.13 1.47 -16.13
N ARG A 136 -15.72 2.54 -16.65
CA ARG A 136 -15.55 3.89 -16.12
C ARG A 136 -16.82 4.38 -15.42
N CYS A 137 -16.59 5.12 -14.35
CA CYS A 137 -17.62 5.93 -13.71
C CYS A 137 -17.94 7.17 -14.55
N GLU A 138 -19.09 7.79 -14.33
CA GLU A 138 -19.48 9.05 -14.99
C GLU A 138 -18.47 10.18 -14.75
N CYS A 139 -17.72 10.14 -13.62
CA CYS A 139 -16.65 11.09 -13.34
C CYS A 139 -15.36 10.86 -14.17
N GLY A 140 -15.31 9.81 -15.00
CA GLY A 140 -14.19 9.46 -15.87
C GLY A 140 -13.15 8.53 -15.24
N LEU A 141 -13.19 8.30 -13.93
CA LEU A 141 -12.29 7.35 -13.24
C LEU A 141 -12.71 5.90 -13.51
N PRO A 142 -11.76 4.95 -13.46
CA PRO A 142 -12.09 3.53 -13.45
C PRO A 142 -13.01 3.17 -12.28
N ARG A 143 -13.80 2.11 -12.45
CA ARG A 143 -14.52 1.47 -11.35
C ARG A 143 -13.63 0.44 -10.67
N MET A 144 -13.95 0.08 -9.45
CA MET A 144 -13.34 -1.03 -8.73
C MET A 144 -14.39 -2.05 -8.34
N CYS A 145 -14.00 -3.32 -8.33
CA CYS A 145 -14.80 -4.42 -7.80
C CYS A 145 -14.22 -4.83 -6.44
N VAL A 146 -15.05 -4.91 -5.42
CA VAL A 146 -14.63 -5.25 -4.05
C VAL A 146 -15.73 -6.02 -3.34
N SER A 147 -15.34 -7.05 -2.55
CA SER A 147 -16.28 -7.87 -1.79
C SER A 147 -16.23 -7.53 -0.30
N ARG A 148 -17.39 -7.16 0.28
CA ARG A 148 -17.62 -6.92 1.72
C ARG A 148 -19.03 -7.36 2.10
N GLY A 149 -19.23 -8.66 2.24
CA GLY A 149 -20.54 -9.28 2.42
C GLY A 149 -21.27 -9.55 1.12
N GLU A 150 -21.13 -8.68 0.17
CA GLU A 150 -21.59 -8.76 -1.22
C GLU A 150 -20.50 -8.19 -2.13
N THR A 151 -20.63 -8.40 -3.44
CA THR A 151 -19.71 -7.79 -4.40
C THR A 151 -20.25 -6.45 -4.87
N PHE A 152 -19.45 -5.42 -4.69
CA PHE A 152 -19.77 -4.05 -5.08
C PHE A 152 -18.87 -3.59 -6.21
N GLU A 153 -19.46 -2.95 -7.21
CA GLU A 153 -18.76 -2.24 -8.27
C GLU A 153 -18.95 -0.73 -8.06
N LEU A 154 -17.91 -0.05 -7.63
CA LEU A 154 -17.95 1.34 -7.19
C LEU A 154 -16.89 2.17 -7.91
N CYS A 155 -17.07 3.48 -7.90
CA CYS A 155 -16.04 4.40 -8.37
C CYS A 155 -14.76 4.24 -7.55
N LEU A 156 -13.61 4.39 -8.20
CA LEU A 156 -12.32 4.42 -7.52
C LEU A 156 -12.21 5.58 -6.51
N ASP A 157 -12.90 6.71 -6.79
CA ASP A 157 -12.99 7.83 -5.86
C ASP A 157 -14.10 7.60 -4.82
N ARG A 158 -13.70 7.41 -3.57
CA ARG A 158 -14.61 7.27 -2.43
C ARG A 158 -15.51 8.49 -2.18
N ALA A 159 -15.16 9.66 -2.71
CA ALA A 159 -16.00 10.85 -2.62
C ALA A 159 -17.11 10.82 -3.65
N CYS A 160 -16.96 10.07 -4.73
CA CYS A 160 -17.99 9.83 -5.74
C CYS A 160 -18.95 8.70 -5.30
N GLU A 161 -18.38 7.53 -4.94
CA GLU A 161 -19.12 6.37 -4.46
C GLU A 161 -18.36 5.73 -3.27
N SER A 162 -19.02 5.62 -2.11
CA SER A 162 -18.40 5.15 -0.87
C SER A 162 -18.71 3.69 -0.63
N LEU A 163 -17.65 2.86 -0.48
CA LEU A 163 -17.82 1.47 -0.05
C LEU A 163 -18.49 1.37 1.32
N ASP A 164 -18.18 2.30 2.24
CA ASP A 164 -18.74 2.30 3.59
C ASP A 164 -20.26 2.50 3.55
N ASP A 165 -20.73 3.39 2.67
CA ASP A 165 -22.16 3.67 2.51
C ASP A 165 -22.85 2.51 1.80
N ALA A 166 -22.25 1.95 0.74
CA ALA A 166 -22.81 0.80 0.03
C ALA A 166 -22.98 -0.43 0.97
N VAL A 167 -21.98 -0.71 1.82
CA VAL A 167 -22.07 -1.81 2.80
C VAL A 167 -23.09 -1.49 3.88
N ARG A 168 -23.18 -0.23 4.35
CA ARG A 168 -24.19 0.20 5.31
C ARG A 168 -25.59 0.05 4.74
N ASP A 169 -25.85 0.58 3.57
CA ASP A 169 -27.16 0.52 2.91
C ASP A 169 -27.64 -0.92 2.69
N ARG A 170 -26.69 -1.85 2.53
CA ARG A 170 -26.99 -3.26 2.29
C ARG A 170 -27.15 -4.09 3.55
N PHE A 171 -26.38 -3.85 4.61
CA PHE A 171 -26.27 -4.75 5.76
C PHE A 171 -26.60 -4.12 7.12
N ASP A 172 -26.92 -2.82 7.19
CA ASP A 172 -27.23 -2.19 8.48
C ASP A 172 -28.50 -2.80 9.07
N GLY A 173 -28.38 -3.45 10.25
CA GLY A 173 -29.47 -4.15 10.91
C GLY A 173 -29.87 -5.51 10.31
N GLU A 174 -29.18 -5.99 9.28
CA GLU A 174 -29.45 -7.33 8.70
C GLU A 174 -29.01 -8.49 9.61
N TRP A 175 -28.09 -8.22 10.51
CA TRP A 175 -27.53 -9.23 11.40
C TRP A 175 -27.86 -8.91 12.86
N SER A 176 -28.13 -9.95 13.65
CA SER A 176 -28.44 -9.83 15.07
C SER A 176 -27.20 -10.13 15.92
N CYS A 177 -27.07 -9.42 17.03
CA CYS A 177 -26.00 -9.64 18.01
C CYS A 177 -26.27 -10.97 18.78
N PRO A 178 -25.31 -11.91 18.81
CA PRO A 178 -25.51 -13.19 19.50
C PRO A 178 -25.59 -13.07 21.03
N ASP A 179 -25.10 -11.95 21.59
CA ASP A 179 -25.07 -11.77 23.06
C ASP A 179 -26.33 -11.12 23.61
N CYS A 180 -27.03 -10.29 22.82
CA CYS A 180 -28.16 -9.52 23.35
C CYS A 180 -29.34 -9.39 22.38
N ASP A 181 -29.33 -10.08 21.25
CA ASP A 181 -30.35 -10.06 20.18
C ASP A 181 -30.68 -8.66 19.62
N GLY A 182 -29.83 -7.64 19.90
CA GLY A 182 -29.92 -6.32 19.27
C GLY A 182 -29.36 -6.32 17.83
N ASP A 183 -29.72 -5.32 17.05
CA ASP A 183 -29.21 -5.24 15.68
C ASP A 183 -27.69 -4.93 15.62
N LEU A 184 -27.00 -5.52 14.66
CA LEU A 184 -25.64 -5.15 14.32
C LEU A 184 -25.67 -4.00 13.29
N ARG A 185 -25.07 -2.86 13.65
CA ARG A 185 -24.98 -1.67 12.80
C ARG A 185 -23.63 -1.60 12.10
N ILE A 186 -23.65 -1.18 10.85
CA ILE A 186 -22.42 -1.03 10.07
C ILE A 186 -21.75 0.30 10.40
N ILE A 187 -20.58 0.23 11.03
CA ILE A 187 -19.81 1.39 11.47
C ILE A 187 -18.36 1.33 10.94
N ARG A 188 -17.69 2.49 10.90
CA ARG A 188 -16.27 2.58 10.58
C ARG A 188 -15.45 2.96 11.81
N ARG A 189 -14.56 2.05 12.25
CA ARG A 189 -13.61 2.30 13.34
C ARG A 189 -12.28 1.59 13.02
N GLY A 190 -11.40 2.25 12.28
CA GLY A 190 -10.18 1.64 11.74
C GLY A 190 -10.40 0.63 10.62
N GLY A 191 -11.66 0.31 10.28
CA GLY A 191 -12.15 -0.60 9.26
C GLY A 191 -13.67 -0.64 9.30
N LEU A 192 -14.31 -1.40 8.38
CA LEU A 192 -15.75 -1.67 8.45
C LEU A 192 -16.03 -2.73 9.51
N LEU A 193 -16.91 -2.40 10.44
CA LEU A 193 -17.35 -3.23 11.56
C LEU A 193 -18.87 -3.40 11.55
N ALA A 194 -19.33 -4.58 11.94
CA ALA A 194 -20.70 -4.81 12.39
C ALA A 194 -20.69 -4.72 13.92
N GLY A 195 -21.14 -3.60 14.49
CA GLY A 195 -21.15 -3.30 15.92
C GLY A 195 -22.56 -3.35 16.50
N CYS A 196 -22.71 -3.81 17.75
CA CYS A 196 -24.00 -3.85 18.41
C CYS A 196 -24.60 -2.46 18.62
N GLU A 197 -25.88 -2.26 18.29
CA GLU A 197 -26.58 -1.00 18.48
C GLU A 197 -26.73 -0.60 19.97
N ARG A 198 -26.62 -1.57 20.88
CA ARG A 198 -26.71 -1.35 22.32
C ARG A 198 -25.39 -0.92 22.98
N TYR A 199 -24.40 -0.55 22.18
CA TYR A 199 -23.19 0.03 22.74
C TYR A 199 -23.51 1.31 23.55
N PRO A 200 -22.94 1.54 24.75
CA PRO A 200 -21.88 0.77 25.41
C PRO A 200 -22.34 -0.41 26.29
N ASP A 201 -23.64 -0.68 26.46
CA ASP A 201 -24.14 -1.76 27.31
C ASP A 201 -23.79 -3.15 26.76
N CYS A 202 -23.59 -3.25 25.42
CA CYS A 202 -23.08 -4.42 24.74
C CYS A 202 -21.89 -3.99 23.83
N GLU A 203 -20.70 -4.50 24.09
CA GLU A 203 -19.46 -4.12 23.38
C GLU A 203 -19.14 -5.01 22.18
N VAL A 204 -20.11 -5.85 21.75
CA VAL A 204 -19.92 -6.76 20.61
C VAL A 204 -19.68 -5.99 19.32
N GLY A 205 -18.65 -6.40 18.58
CA GLY A 205 -18.30 -5.84 17.28
C GLY A 205 -17.37 -6.74 16.49
N TYR A 206 -17.68 -6.94 15.23
CA TYR A 206 -16.95 -7.82 14.32
C TYR A 206 -16.43 -7.07 13.11
N VAL A 207 -15.19 -7.34 12.70
CA VAL A 207 -14.62 -6.80 11.47
C VAL A 207 -15.24 -7.52 10.27
N ILE A 208 -15.84 -6.76 9.34
CA ILE A 208 -16.40 -7.32 8.12
C ILE A 208 -15.24 -7.76 7.20
N PRO A 209 -15.11 -9.07 6.92
CA PRO A 209 -14.00 -9.56 6.11
C PRO A 209 -14.16 -9.23 4.62
N GLY A 210 -13.09 -9.36 3.86
CA GLY A 210 -13.15 -9.43 2.40
C GLY A 210 -13.74 -10.77 1.97
N GLY A 211 -14.88 -10.74 1.28
CA GLY A 211 -15.61 -11.91 0.83
C GLY A 211 -17.11 -11.64 0.73
N VAL A 212 -17.86 -12.66 0.36
CA VAL A 212 -19.32 -12.60 0.21
C VAL A 212 -20.01 -13.49 1.25
N VAL A 213 -21.18 -13.10 1.70
CA VAL A 213 -21.98 -13.92 2.62
C VAL A 213 -22.48 -15.16 1.88
N ASP A 214 -22.17 -16.33 2.43
CA ASP A 214 -22.58 -17.64 1.94
C ASP A 214 -23.18 -18.49 3.06
N GLY A 215 -24.35 -18.07 3.53
CA GLY A 215 -25.12 -18.78 4.55
C GLY A 215 -24.97 -18.23 5.98
N ALA A 216 -25.48 -18.99 6.94
CA ALA A 216 -25.48 -18.65 8.35
C ALA A 216 -24.71 -19.70 9.17
N CYS A 217 -23.97 -19.23 10.15
CA CYS A 217 -23.26 -20.05 11.13
C CYS A 217 -24.23 -20.58 12.20
N GLY A 218 -23.85 -21.68 12.85
CA GLY A 218 -24.60 -22.21 14.00
C GLY A 218 -24.72 -21.24 15.18
N CYS A 219 -23.89 -20.20 15.24
CA CYS A 219 -23.98 -19.11 16.22
C CYS A 219 -24.96 -17.98 15.82
N GLY A 220 -25.60 -18.07 14.65
CA GLY A 220 -26.55 -17.06 14.16
C GLY A 220 -25.93 -15.95 13.31
N LEU A 221 -24.60 -15.86 13.25
CA LEU A 221 -23.90 -14.87 12.43
C LEU A 221 -23.67 -15.36 10.99
N PRO A 222 -23.46 -14.45 10.02
CA PRO A 222 -23.19 -14.84 8.63
C PRO A 222 -21.83 -15.54 8.48
N ILE A 223 -21.80 -16.50 7.55
CA ILE A 223 -20.56 -17.11 7.04
C ILE A 223 -20.14 -16.36 5.79
N PHE A 224 -18.86 -16.08 5.69
CA PHE A 224 -18.25 -15.43 4.53
C PHE A 224 -17.42 -16.44 3.73
N GLU A 225 -17.63 -16.48 2.42
CA GLU A 225 -16.69 -17.08 1.50
C GLU A 225 -15.60 -16.06 1.16
N THR A 226 -14.37 -16.38 1.52
CA THR A 226 -13.20 -15.51 1.34
C THR A 226 -12.12 -16.21 0.51
N PRO A 227 -11.12 -15.50 -0.05
CA PRO A 227 -9.99 -16.13 -0.73
C PRO A 227 -9.19 -17.12 0.13
N ARG A 228 -9.37 -17.08 1.46
CA ARG A 228 -8.70 -17.99 2.42
C ARG A 228 -9.59 -19.14 2.88
N GLY A 229 -10.80 -19.26 2.35
CA GLY A 229 -11.81 -20.23 2.72
C GLY A 229 -13.01 -19.61 3.42
N ARG A 230 -13.95 -20.45 3.82
CA ARG A 230 -15.17 -20.04 4.54
C ARG A 230 -14.83 -19.69 5.98
N ARG A 231 -15.47 -18.66 6.52
CA ARG A 231 -15.30 -18.24 7.91
C ARG A 231 -16.53 -17.52 8.44
N CYS A 232 -16.82 -17.70 9.70
CA CYS A 232 -17.84 -16.93 10.41
C CYS A 232 -17.44 -15.44 10.50
N LEU A 233 -18.42 -14.53 10.59
CA LEU A 233 -18.18 -13.11 10.89
C LEU A 233 -17.41 -12.96 12.21
N ASP A 234 -17.75 -13.76 13.24
CA ASP A 234 -16.93 -13.90 14.43
C ASP A 234 -15.71 -14.77 14.13
N SER A 235 -14.53 -14.15 14.09
CA SER A 235 -13.26 -14.84 13.82
C SER A 235 -12.83 -15.82 14.92
N THR A 236 -13.51 -15.81 16.07
CA THR A 236 -13.24 -16.70 17.22
C THR A 236 -14.26 -17.83 17.34
N CYS A 237 -15.23 -17.89 16.42
CA CYS A 237 -16.29 -18.89 16.45
C CYS A 237 -15.75 -20.29 16.11
N GLU A 238 -15.87 -21.23 17.04
CA GLU A 238 -15.45 -22.63 16.87
C GLU A 238 -16.50 -23.48 16.10
N ALA A 239 -17.69 -22.93 15.83
CA ALA A 239 -18.78 -23.67 15.18
C ALA A 239 -18.57 -23.91 13.68
N ASP A 240 -17.62 -23.24 13.06
CA ASP A 240 -17.36 -23.27 11.61
C ASP A 240 -16.33 -24.35 11.17
N ASP A 241 -15.77 -25.10 12.11
CA ASP A 241 -14.76 -26.15 11.86
C ASP A 241 -15.38 -27.54 11.51
N ARG A 242 -16.62 -27.57 10.96
CA ARG A 242 -17.28 -28.83 10.57
C ARG A 242 -17.81 -28.82 9.15
#